data_481a48bc43d81dd7b87c2759ece8a87c
#
_entry.id   481a48bc43d81dd7b87c2759ece8a87c
#
_cell.length_a   1.000
_cell.length_b   1.000
_cell.length_c   1.000
_cell.angle_alpha   90.00
_cell.angle_beta   90.00
_cell.angle_gamma   90.00
#
_symmetry.space_group_name_H-M   'P 1'
#
loop_
_entity.id
_entity.type
_entity.pdbx_description
1 polymer ?
#
loop_
_entity_poly.entity_id
_entity_poly.type
_entity_poly.pdbx_seq_one_letter_code
_entity_poly.pdbx_strand_id
1 'polypeptide(L)'
;YGALVCGAEVQVESIENGWAKVSYNGKTAYVSASYIKESDGGGGDASASASSSASGAGFKISAVFVRENWTGGGKDKVLDCGQFELDSVDASGPPNTITIKATALPYSVQIRQTEKSKAWESYTLSGIANEMASVSGMACMFLATKDPSYSRVEQRKQSDIAFLSKLCHEAGISLKATNNLIVLFDQEDYEKKNPVLTIARGSGSYTKHKLNAGTAGTQYASCRVSYTDPGTGKCIEATVKVEDYNDKAKNNQQLEITAKVASVAEAKTKAEKYLRLHNKYAKTATFTLPGNPDIVAGVTAMLTGW
;
A
#
# COMPACT_ATOMS: atom_id res chain seq x y z
N TYR A 1 -29.63 -9.48 9.33
CA TYR A 1 -29.11 -8.15 9.70
C TYR A 1 -29.14 -7.30 8.42
N GLY A 2 -29.96 -6.23 8.40
CA GLY A 2 -30.02 -5.31 7.28
C GLY A 2 -29.30 -4.02 7.66
N ALA A 3 -28.56 -3.42 6.73
CA ALA A 3 -27.99 -2.10 6.93
C ALA A 3 -29.08 -1.04 6.73
N LEU A 4 -29.15 -0.07 7.62
CA LEU A 4 -29.94 1.14 7.42
C LEU A 4 -29.32 1.96 6.28
N VAL A 5 -30.15 2.44 5.36
CA VAL A 5 -29.68 3.31 4.28
C VAL A 5 -29.31 4.67 4.88
N CYS A 6 -28.21 5.27 4.44
CA CYS A 6 -27.83 6.61 4.87
C CYS A 6 -28.95 7.61 4.53
N GLY A 7 -29.39 8.38 5.53
CA GLY A 7 -30.53 9.29 5.42
C GLY A 7 -31.89 8.65 5.70
N ALA A 8 -31.97 7.39 6.13
CA ALA A 8 -33.22 6.81 6.58
C ALA A 8 -33.66 7.47 7.90
N GLU A 9 -34.90 7.93 7.94
CA GLU A 9 -35.50 8.41 9.18
C GLU A 9 -35.90 7.21 10.05
N VAL A 10 -35.45 7.24 11.30
CA VAL A 10 -35.73 6.19 12.29
C VAL A 10 -36.23 6.79 13.57
N GLN A 11 -37.19 6.14 14.22
CA GLN A 11 -37.61 6.51 15.55
C GLN A 11 -36.65 5.93 16.58
N VAL A 12 -36.01 6.80 17.35
CA VAL A 12 -35.13 6.40 18.46
C VAL A 12 -35.97 6.16 19.71
N GLU A 13 -35.95 4.94 20.24
CA GLU A 13 -36.67 4.58 21.47
C GLU A 13 -35.86 4.87 22.73
N SER A 14 -34.57 4.55 22.72
CA SER A 14 -33.62 4.82 23.83
C SER A 14 -32.19 4.88 23.34
N ILE A 15 -31.33 5.57 24.11
CA ILE A 15 -29.87 5.57 23.87
C ILE A 15 -29.18 5.10 25.14
N GLU A 16 -28.47 3.98 25.07
CA GLU A 16 -27.74 3.41 26.20
C GLU A 16 -26.35 2.95 25.73
N ASN A 17 -25.32 3.25 26.52
CA ASN A 17 -23.93 2.84 26.25
C ASN A 17 -23.40 3.21 24.85
N GLY A 18 -23.84 4.35 24.31
CA GLY A 18 -23.42 4.81 22.97
C GLY A 18 -24.16 4.12 21.81
N TRP A 19 -25.19 3.32 22.09
CA TRP A 19 -26.06 2.68 21.10
C TRP A 19 -27.47 3.20 21.21
N ALA A 20 -28.08 3.53 20.08
CA ALA A 20 -29.47 3.89 19.97
C ALA A 20 -30.32 2.70 19.55
N LYS A 21 -31.33 2.38 20.32
CA LYS A 21 -32.39 1.45 19.96
C LYS A 21 -33.37 2.16 19.04
N VAL A 22 -33.51 1.68 17.81
CA VAL A 22 -34.35 2.31 16.79
C VAL A 22 -35.38 1.34 16.25
N SER A 23 -36.54 1.88 15.89
CA SER A 23 -37.60 1.15 15.17
C SER A 23 -37.57 1.54 13.70
N TYR A 24 -37.39 0.55 12.80
CA TYR A 24 -37.42 0.75 11.37
C TYR A 24 -38.21 -0.36 10.69
N ASN A 25 -39.20 0.02 9.90
CA ASN A 25 -40.12 -0.93 9.23
C ASN A 25 -40.72 -1.99 10.17
N GLY A 26 -41.09 -1.58 11.40
CA GLY A 26 -41.68 -2.47 12.39
C GLY A 26 -40.73 -3.48 13.05
N LYS A 27 -39.42 -3.31 12.85
CA LYS A 27 -38.37 -4.12 13.45
C LYS A 27 -37.47 -3.27 14.34
N THR A 28 -37.11 -3.79 15.49
CA THR A 28 -36.13 -3.15 16.38
C THR A 28 -34.71 -3.44 15.91
N ALA A 29 -33.90 -2.38 15.82
CA ALA A 29 -32.47 -2.46 15.48
C ALA A 29 -31.65 -1.58 16.44
N TYR A 30 -30.34 -1.82 16.48
CA TYR A 30 -29.41 -1.00 17.26
C TYR A 30 -28.42 -0.33 16.32
N VAL A 31 -28.28 0.99 16.47
CA VAL A 31 -27.39 1.83 15.66
C VAL A 31 -26.50 2.62 16.60
N SER A 32 -25.23 2.82 16.27
CA SER A 32 -24.37 3.68 17.09
C SER A 32 -24.94 5.11 17.15
N ALA A 33 -25.10 5.63 18.35
CA ALA A 33 -25.67 6.97 18.57
C ALA A 33 -24.89 8.09 17.88
N SER A 34 -23.59 7.87 17.59
CA SER A 34 -22.75 8.83 16.87
C SER A 34 -23.16 9.06 15.41
N TYR A 35 -23.97 8.17 14.84
CA TYR A 35 -24.48 8.28 13.45
C TYR A 35 -25.91 8.81 13.37
N ILE A 36 -26.54 9.13 14.49
CA ILE A 36 -27.89 9.66 14.53
C ILE A 36 -27.82 11.18 14.73
N LYS A 37 -28.54 11.94 13.88
CA LYS A 37 -28.79 13.37 14.05
C LYS A 37 -30.28 13.57 14.22
N GLU A 38 -30.68 14.45 15.15
CA GLU A 38 -32.05 14.91 15.23
C GLU A 38 -32.41 15.63 13.93
N SER A 39 -33.52 15.23 13.31
CA SER A 39 -34.11 15.99 12.21
C SER A 39 -35.21 16.87 12.81
N ASP A 40 -35.06 18.20 12.70
CA ASP A 40 -36.14 19.13 12.96
C ASP A 40 -37.25 18.88 11.92
N GLY A 41 -38.41 18.46 12.41
CA GLY A 41 -39.56 18.11 11.60
C GLY A 41 -40.06 19.29 10.75
N GLY A 42 -39.65 19.28 9.49
CA GLY A 42 -40.16 20.17 8.46
C GLY A 42 -40.30 19.38 7.16
N GLY A 43 -41.57 19.01 6.82
CA GLY A 43 -41.86 18.36 5.54
C GLY A 43 -41.47 19.24 4.37
N GLY A 44 -40.59 18.75 3.52
CA GLY A 44 -40.20 19.35 2.27
C GLY A 44 -39.67 18.29 1.32
N ASP A 45 -40.28 18.22 0.14
CA ASP A 45 -39.89 17.34 -0.96
C ASP A 45 -38.38 17.34 -1.18
N ALA A 46 -37.74 16.20 -0.95
CA ALA A 46 -36.32 15.99 -1.25
C ALA A 46 -36.15 15.80 -2.74
N SER A 47 -36.18 16.89 -3.49
CA SER A 47 -35.49 16.95 -4.80
C SER A 47 -33.99 16.90 -4.50
N ALA A 48 -33.37 15.76 -4.77
CA ALA A 48 -31.95 15.57 -4.63
C ALA A 48 -31.22 16.37 -5.71
N SER A 49 -31.03 17.66 -5.48
CA SER A 49 -29.99 18.42 -6.17
C SER A 49 -28.67 18.00 -5.56
N ALA A 50 -27.91 17.20 -6.29
CA ALA A 50 -26.51 16.93 -5.98
C ALA A 50 -25.73 18.25 -6.08
N SER A 51 -25.73 19.03 -4.99
CA SER A 51 -24.80 20.13 -4.86
C SER A 51 -23.41 19.55 -4.60
N SER A 52 -22.52 19.75 -5.57
CA SER A 52 -21.12 19.33 -5.60
C SER A 52 -20.24 20.11 -4.62
N SER A 53 -20.56 20.08 -3.35
CA SER A 53 -19.72 20.62 -2.27
C SER A 53 -19.54 19.62 -1.12
N ALA A 54 -19.53 18.34 -1.44
CA ALA A 54 -19.00 17.34 -0.52
C ALA A 54 -17.48 17.30 -0.69
N SER A 55 -16.78 18.28 -0.12
CA SER A 55 -15.39 18.05 0.26
C SER A 55 -15.43 16.97 1.36
N GLY A 56 -15.35 15.70 0.95
CA GLY A 56 -15.27 14.54 1.85
C GLY A 56 -13.95 14.49 2.65
N ALA A 57 -13.21 15.59 2.64
CA ALA A 57 -11.99 15.77 3.39
C ALA A 57 -12.30 15.67 4.89
N GLY A 58 -11.77 14.62 5.51
CA GLY A 58 -11.88 14.39 6.94
C GLY A 58 -12.84 13.27 7.37
N PHE A 59 -13.68 12.72 6.49
CA PHE A 59 -14.46 11.53 6.84
C PHE A 59 -13.58 10.30 6.91
N LYS A 60 -13.58 9.64 8.08
CA LYS A 60 -12.80 8.44 8.34
C LYS A 60 -13.69 7.21 8.26
N ILE A 61 -13.19 6.18 7.59
CA ILE A 61 -13.84 4.90 7.46
C ILE A 61 -12.92 3.85 8.09
N SER A 62 -13.44 3.06 9.05
CA SER A 62 -12.75 1.88 9.57
C SER A 62 -13.24 0.65 8.83
N ALA A 63 -12.30 -0.15 8.32
CA ALA A 63 -12.61 -1.38 7.61
C ALA A 63 -12.14 -2.59 8.43
N VAL A 64 -13.06 -3.51 8.69
CA VAL A 64 -12.78 -4.76 9.38
C VAL A 64 -13.33 -5.91 8.57
N PHE A 65 -12.50 -6.90 8.25
CA PHE A 65 -12.95 -8.15 7.65
C PHE A 65 -13.14 -9.20 8.73
N VAL A 66 -14.33 -9.81 8.74
CA VAL A 66 -14.66 -10.90 9.64
C VAL A 66 -14.95 -12.16 8.82
N ARG A 67 -14.28 -13.25 9.14
CA ARG A 67 -14.54 -14.56 8.59
C ARG A 67 -15.21 -15.40 9.66
N GLU A 68 -16.54 -15.42 9.61
CA GLU A 68 -17.36 -16.06 10.65
C GLU A 68 -17.30 -17.59 10.53
N ASN A 69 -16.97 -18.27 11.62
CA ASN A 69 -17.01 -19.72 11.83
C ASN A 69 -16.66 -20.59 10.59
N TRP A 70 -15.72 -20.15 9.77
CA TRP A 70 -15.41 -20.79 8.47
C TRP A 70 -14.97 -22.26 8.59
N THR A 71 -14.29 -22.60 9.68
CA THR A 71 -13.79 -23.97 9.94
C THR A 71 -14.76 -24.81 10.75
N GLY A 72 -15.95 -24.30 11.07
CA GLY A 72 -16.95 -25.01 11.88
C GLY A 72 -16.60 -25.13 13.37
N GLY A 73 -15.51 -24.51 13.84
CA GLY A 73 -15.05 -24.57 15.23
C GLY A 73 -15.59 -23.45 16.14
N GLY A 74 -16.58 -22.67 15.68
CA GLY A 74 -17.21 -21.60 16.45
C GLY A 74 -16.33 -20.37 16.69
N LYS A 75 -15.18 -20.26 16.01
CA LYS A 75 -14.26 -19.11 16.14
C LYS A 75 -14.24 -18.29 14.86
N ASP A 76 -14.40 -17.00 15.02
CA ASP A 76 -14.26 -16.02 13.95
C ASP A 76 -12.80 -15.61 13.80
N LYS A 77 -12.40 -15.32 12.56
CA LYS A 77 -11.13 -14.66 12.26
C LYS A 77 -11.40 -13.23 11.85
N VAL A 78 -10.68 -12.31 12.46
CA VAL A 78 -10.86 -10.87 12.25
C VAL A 78 -9.58 -10.27 11.72
N LEU A 79 -9.68 -9.44 10.68
CA LEU A 79 -8.62 -8.59 10.17
C LEU A 79 -9.07 -7.13 10.27
N ASP A 80 -8.46 -6.40 11.17
CA ASP A 80 -8.60 -4.94 11.22
C ASP A 80 -7.67 -4.32 10.17
N CYS A 81 -8.27 -3.68 9.17
CA CYS A 81 -7.53 -2.99 8.11
C CYS A 81 -7.17 -1.54 8.47
N GLY A 82 -7.61 -1.07 9.64
CA GLY A 82 -7.36 0.28 10.13
C GLY A 82 -8.33 1.32 9.57
N GLN A 83 -7.91 2.57 9.68
CA GLN A 83 -8.69 3.73 9.26
C GLN A 83 -8.22 4.26 7.90
N PHE A 84 -9.19 4.68 7.10
CA PHE A 84 -9.01 5.28 5.79
C PHE A 84 -9.74 6.61 5.73
N GLU A 85 -9.24 7.56 4.96
CA GLU A 85 -9.97 8.79 4.64
C GLU A 85 -10.78 8.60 3.37
N LEU A 86 -12.02 9.04 3.36
CA LEU A 86 -12.91 8.98 2.20
C LEU A 86 -12.33 9.82 1.06
N ASP A 87 -12.21 9.20 -0.11
CA ASP A 87 -11.71 9.83 -1.34
C ASP A 87 -12.88 10.18 -2.27
N SER A 88 -13.72 9.21 -2.62
CA SER A 88 -14.90 9.43 -3.43
C SER A 88 -16.03 8.45 -3.13
N VAL A 89 -17.23 8.87 -3.44
CA VAL A 89 -18.45 8.06 -3.42
C VAL A 89 -19.10 8.17 -4.77
N ASP A 90 -19.20 7.05 -5.48
CA ASP A 90 -19.85 6.96 -6.77
C ASP A 90 -21.16 6.18 -6.63
N ALA A 91 -22.27 6.73 -7.08
CA ALA A 91 -23.57 6.05 -7.13
C ALA A 91 -23.93 5.77 -8.57
N SER A 92 -24.35 4.53 -8.86
CA SER A 92 -24.79 4.09 -10.19
C SER A 92 -26.04 3.21 -10.09
N GLY A 93 -26.81 3.13 -11.14
CA GLY A 93 -28.02 2.30 -11.21
C GLY A 93 -28.67 2.29 -12.57
N PRO A 94 -29.69 1.41 -12.83
CA PRO A 94 -30.05 0.20 -12.11
C PRO A 94 -29.12 -1.00 -12.42
N PRO A 95 -28.87 -1.91 -11.47
CA PRO A 95 -29.25 -1.86 -10.05
C PRO A 95 -28.47 -0.80 -9.27
N ASN A 96 -29.07 -0.26 -8.23
CA ASN A 96 -28.43 0.77 -7.42
C ASN A 96 -27.17 0.22 -6.74
N THR A 97 -26.03 0.80 -7.08
CA THR A 97 -24.73 0.43 -6.55
C THR A 97 -24.02 1.68 -6.05
N ILE A 98 -23.49 1.61 -4.84
CA ILE A 98 -22.64 2.67 -4.26
C ILE A 98 -21.22 2.14 -4.15
N THR A 99 -20.29 2.85 -4.79
CA THR A 99 -18.86 2.55 -4.71
C THR A 99 -18.18 3.60 -3.87
N ILE A 100 -17.57 3.18 -2.77
CA ILE A 100 -16.82 4.04 -1.85
C ILE A 100 -15.33 3.78 -2.08
N LYS A 101 -14.58 4.85 -2.38
CA LYS A 101 -13.11 4.81 -2.43
C LYS A 101 -12.55 5.56 -1.24
N ALA A 102 -11.56 4.97 -0.60
CA ALA A 102 -10.90 5.55 0.55
C ALA A 102 -9.38 5.30 0.48
N THR A 103 -8.60 6.21 1.05
CA THR A 103 -7.14 6.16 1.04
C THR A 103 -6.58 5.99 2.45
N ALA A 104 -5.55 5.14 2.57
CA ALA A 104 -4.87 4.93 3.85
C ALA A 104 -4.00 6.12 4.27
N LEU A 105 -3.52 6.93 3.31
CA LEU A 105 -2.77 8.14 3.60
C LEU A 105 -3.69 9.34 3.35
N PRO A 106 -4.14 10.04 4.41
CA PRO A 106 -5.08 11.15 4.30
C PRO A 106 -4.61 12.25 3.35
N TYR A 107 -5.55 12.84 2.61
CA TYR A 107 -5.27 14.02 1.79
C TYR A 107 -4.94 15.24 2.63
N SER A 108 -5.53 15.33 3.83
CA SER A 108 -5.32 16.43 4.77
C SER A 108 -3.91 16.49 5.35
N VAL A 109 -3.10 15.42 5.23
CA VAL A 109 -1.76 15.37 5.80
C VAL A 109 -0.76 16.05 4.87
N GLN A 110 0.02 16.99 5.43
CA GLN A 110 1.02 17.80 4.69
C GLN A 110 2.00 16.97 3.85
N ILE A 111 2.35 15.77 4.31
CA ILE A 111 3.30 14.88 3.63
C ILE A 111 2.89 14.54 2.18
N ARG A 112 1.59 14.58 1.89
CA ARG A 112 1.03 14.20 0.58
C ARG A 112 0.83 15.38 -0.35
N GLN A 113 0.35 16.51 0.14
CA GLN A 113 -0.12 17.62 -0.71
C GLN A 113 0.84 18.78 -0.81
N THR A 114 1.59 19.08 0.25
CA THR A 114 2.43 20.26 0.27
C THR A 114 3.71 20.02 -0.52
N GLU A 115 3.82 20.70 -1.67
CA GLU A 115 5.08 20.72 -2.40
C GLU A 115 6.10 21.60 -1.70
N LYS A 116 7.30 21.07 -1.50
CA LYS A 116 8.39 21.75 -0.81
C LYS A 116 9.66 21.74 -1.67
N SER A 117 10.52 22.69 -1.38
CA SER A 117 11.89 22.70 -1.87
C SER A 117 12.81 22.80 -0.65
N LYS A 118 13.60 21.73 -0.41
CA LYS A 118 14.52 21.64 0.70
C LYS A 118 15.78 20.89 0.31
N ALA A 119 16.93 21.37 0.74
CA ALA A 119 18.19 20.66 0.65
C ALA A 119 18.45 19.89 1.95
N TRP A 120 18.87 18.64 1.81
CA TRP A 120 19.26 17.75 2.88
C TRP A 120 20.76 17.51 2.77
N GLU A 121 21.53 17.86 3.79
CA GLU A 121 22.99 17.73 3.83
C GLU A 121 23.41 16.83 4.97
N SER A 122 24.26 15.84 4.69
CA SER A 122 24.75 14.87 5.67
C SER A 122 23.64 14.13 6.42
N TYR A 123 22.58 13.73 5.70
CA TYR A 123 21.45 12.98 6.25
C TYR A 123 21.47 11.53 5.80
N THR A 124 20.92 10.65 6.64
CA THR A 124 20.56 9.28 6.26
C THR A 124 19.12 9.22 5.75
N LEU A 125 18.77 8.16 5.01
CA LEU A 125 17.40 7.94 4.56
C LEU A 125 16.44 7.85 5.74
N SER A 126 16.82 7.14 6.79
CA SER A 126 16.02 7.05 8.03
C SER A 126 15.83 8.41 8.68
N GLY A 127 16.88 9.25 8.73
CA GLY A 127 16.81 10.60 9.27
C GLY A 127 15.82 11.49 8.49
N ILE A 128 15.88 11.46 7.15
CA ILE A 128 14.94 12.18 6.30
C ILE A 128 13.49 11.68 6.53
N ALA A 129 13.28 10.37 6.56
CA ALA A 129 11.97 9.78 6.77
C ALA A 129 11.37 10.12 8.14
N ASN A 130 12.19 10.08 9.19
CA ASN A 130 11.76 10.45 10.55
C ASN A 130 11.36 11.92 10.65
N GLU A 131 12.14 12.83 10.05
CA GLU A 131 11.81 14.25 10.08
C GLU A 131 10.52 14.55 9.32
N MET A 132 10.34 13.96 8.11
CA MET A 132 9.12 14.13 7.33
C MET A 132 7.89 13.56 8.04
N ALA A 133 8.01 12.39 8.66
CA ALA A 133 6.96 11.79 9.46
C ALA A 133 6.57 12.67 10.65
N SER A 134 7.56 13.14 11.41
CA SER A 134 7.36 13.99 12.60
C SER A 134 6.63 15.29 12.26
N VAL A 135 7.05 15.98 11.19
CA VAL A 135 6.38 17.21 10.72
C VAL A 135 4.91 16.97 10.35
N SER A 136 4.60 15.76 9.92
CA SER A 136 3.23 15.35 9.54
C SER A 136 2.45 14.67 10.67
N GLY A 137 2.99 14.63 11.89
CA GLY A 137 2.36 13.97 13.04
C GLY A 137 2.28 12.44 12.92
N MET A 138 3.14 11.84 12.08
CA MET A 138 3.20 10.40 11.84
C MET A 138 4.39 9.79 12.56
N ALA A 139 4.28 8.51 12.90
CA ALA A 139 5.43 7.71 13.33
C ALA A 139 6.22 7.21 12.10
N CYS A 140 7.51 6.94 12.29
CA CYS A 140 8.35 6.31 11.27
C CYS A 140 9.04 5.08 11.85
N MET A 141 9.05 3.99 11.08
CA MET A 141 9.72 2.75 11.41
C MET A 141 10.67 2.37 10.28
N PHE A 142 11.95 2.30 10.58
CA PHE A 142 12.98 1.90 9.64
C PHE A 142 13.44 0.47 9.94
N LEU A 143 13.12 -0.47 9.04
CA LEU A 143 13.38 -1.91 9.18
C LEU A 143 14.35 -2.42 8.11
N ALA A 144 14.88 -1.55 7.24
CA ALA A 144 15.83 -1.97 6.22
C ALA A 144 17.21 -2.24 6.84
N THR A 145 17.93 -3.21 6.30
CA THR A 145 19.24 -3.66 6.79
C THR A 145 20.33 -2.60 6.61
N LYS A 146 20.25 -1.80 5.55
CA LYS A 146 21.21 -0.73 5.24
C LYS A 146 20.50 0.61 5.20
N ASP A 147 21.06 1.60 5.88
CA ASP A 147 20.60 2.98 5.88
C ASP A 147 21.49 3.84 4.96
N PRO A 148 21.03 4.20 3.75
CA PRO A 148 21.82 5.03 2.84
C PRO A 148 22.07 6.41 3.43
N SER A 149 23.30 6.90 3.29
CA SER A 149 23.69 8.25 3.68
C SER A 149 23.88 9.12 2.44
N TYR A 150 23.43 10.37 2.54
CA TYR A 150 23.53 11.36 1.47
C TYR A 150 24.39 12.53 1.92
N SER A 151 25.45 12.83 1.18
CA SER A 151 26.22 14.06 1.40
C SER A 151 25.35 15.29 1.14
N ARG A 152 24.56 15.26 0.06
CA ARG A 152 23.56 16.26 -0.29
C ARG A 152 22.52 15.64 -1.21
N VAL A 153 21.23 15.87 -0.94
CA VAL A 153 20.11 15.54 -1.81
C VAL A 153 19.06 16.65 -1.75
N GLU A 154 18.43 16.94 -2.88
CA GLU A 154 17.51 18.06 -3.00
C GLU A 154 16.10 17.59 -3.35
N GLN A 155 15.15 17.98 -2.53
CA GLN A 155 13.72 17.94 -2.82
C GLN A 155 13.38 19.22 -3.61
N ARG A 156 12.83 19.09 -4.82
CA ARG A 156 12.51 20.23 -5.68
C ARG A 156 11.05 20.17 -6.10
N LYS A 157 10.23 21.10 -5.59
CA LYS A 157 8.80 21.22 -5.92
C LYS A 157 8.07 19.88 -5.99
N GLN A 158 8.17 19.10 -4.94
CA GLN A 158 7.50 17.81 -4.81
C GLN A 158 7.08 17.57 -3.36
N SER A 159 6.06 16.74 -3.16
CA SER A 159 5.61 16.39 -1.82
C SER A 159 6.62 15.51 -1.10
N ASP A 160 6.59 15.53 0.24
CA ASP A 160 7.50 14.75 1.07
C ASP A 160 7.39 13.26 0.76
N ILE A 161 6.16 12.73 0.57
CA ILE A 161 5.98 11.31 0.26
C ILE A 161 6.50 10.92 -1.13
N ALA A 162 6.36 11.81 -2.13
CA ALA A 162 6.90 11.57 -3.46
C ALA A 162 8.43 11.55 -3.45
N PHE A 163 9.03 12.50 -2.73
CA PHE A 163 10.48 12.55 -2.57
C PHE A 163 11.02 11.34 -1.81
N LEU A 164 10.38 10.97 -0.68
CA LEU A 164 10.75 9.79 0.09
C LEU A 164 10.61 8.50 -0.73
N SER A 165 9.52 8.38 -1.50
CA SER A 165 9.30 7.24 -2.41
C SER A 165 10.41 7.13 -3.46
N LYS A 166 10.86 8.26 -4.03
CA LYS A 166 11.99 8.30 -4.96
C LYS A 166 13.28 7.81 -4.31
N LEU A 167 13.62 8.34 -3.12
CA LEU A 167 14.83 7.91 -2.40
C LEU A 167 14.80 6.43 -2.04
N CYS A 168 13.64 5.95 -1.57
CA CYS A 168 13.44 4.53 -1.28
C CYS A 168 13.62 3.66 -2.52
N HIS A 169 13.05 4.08 -3.65
CA HIS A 169 13.20 3.37 -4.93
C HIS A 169 14.67 3.30 -5.37
N GLU A 170 15.39 4.44 -5.32
CA GLU A 170 16.82 4.51 -5.65
C GLU A 170 17.68 3.65 -4.70
N ALA A 171 17.28 3.53 -3.44
CA ALA A 171 17.93 2.67 -2.45
C ALA A 171 17.50 1.21 -2.52
N GLY A 172 16.46 0.86 -3.32
CA GLY A 172 15.87 -0.48 -3.37
C GLY A 172 15.17 -0.87 -2.07
N ILE A 173 14.67 0.11 -1.32
CA ILE A 173 13.91 -0.05 -0.07
C ILE A 173 12.44 0.14 -0.38
N SER A 174 11.59 -0.68 0.22
CA SER A 174 10.13 -0.57 0.08
C SER A 174 9.57 0.42 1.09
N LEU A 175 8.65 1.26 0.64
CA LEU A 175 7.94 2.24 1.45
C LEU A 175 6.48 1.84 1.58
N LYS A 176 5.96 1.81 2.82
CA LYS A 176 4.54 1.66 3.12
C LYS A 176 4.12 2.80 4.03
N ALA A 177 3.07 3.51 3.66
CA ALA A 177 2.49 4.57 4.47
C ALA A 177 1.03 4.23 4.81
N THR A 178 0.67 4.47 6.06
CA THR A 178 -0.70 4.40 6.59
C THR A 178 -1.07 5.79 7.13
N ASN A 179 -2.25 5.95 7.74
CA ASN A 179 -2.69 7.25 8.25
C ASN A 179 -1.79 7.84 9.37
N ASN A 180 -1.04 7.00 10.08
CA ASN A 180 -0.23 7.41 11.23
C ASN A 180 1.19 6.82 11.26
N LEU A 181 1.55 5.98 10.30
CA LEU A 181 2.84 5.27 10.32
C LEU A 181 3.44 5.17 8.91
N ILE A 182 4.72 5.50 8.80
CA ILE A 182 5.56 5.24 7.65
C ILE A 182 6.52 4.09 7.99
N VAL A 183 6.57 3.08 7.14
CA VAL A 183 7.47 1.93 7.30
C VAL A 183 8.37 1.82 6.08
N LEU A 184 9.68 1.79 6.33
CA LEU A 184 10.71 1.53 5.33
C LEU A 184 11.31 0.15 5.61
N PHE A 185 11.33 -0.74 4.63
CA PHE A 185 11.76 -2.13 4.83
C PHE A 185 12.37 -2.75 3.59
N ASP A 186 13.25 -3.73 3.78
CA ASP A 186 13.75 -4.57 2.69
C ASP A 186 12.70 -5.65 2.37
N GLN A 187 12.22 -5.67 1.12
CA GLN A 187 11.24 -6.66 0.67
C GLN A 187 11.79 -8.09 0.73
N GLU A 188 13.09 -8.26 0.52
CA GLU A 188 13.78 -9.53 0.58
C GLU A 188 13.63 -10.25 1.92
N ASP A 189 13.64 -9.50 3.04
CA ASP A 189 13.48 -10.07 4.37
C ASP A 189 12.06 -10.63 4.59
N TYR A 190 11.06 -10.03 3.94
CA TYR A 190 9.70 -10.53 3.97
C TYR A 190 9.51 -11.78 3.11
N GLU A 191 10.21 -11.87 1.98
CA GLU A 191 10.16 -13.04 1.10
C GLU A 191 10.82 -14.29 1.70
N LYS A 192 11.73 -14.13 2.66
CA LYS A 192 12.36 -15.22 3.40
C LYS A 192 11.49 -15.79 4.53
N LYS A 193 10.36 -15.13 4.86
CA LYS A 193 9.44 -15.60 5.91
C LYS A 193 8.69 -16.85 5.46
N ASN A 194 8.32 -17.66 6.44
CA ASN A 194 7.52 -18.84 6.18
C ASN A 194 6.20 -18.49 5.50
N PRO A 195 5.75 -19.28 4.51
CA PRO A 195 4.49 -19.02 3.83
C PRO A 195 3.31 -19.20 4.79
N VAL A 196 2.36 -18.24 4.71
CA VAL A 196 1.11 -18.30 5.50
C VAL A 196 0.07 -19.20 4.85
N LEU A 197 0.24 -19.51 3.56
CA LEU A 197 -0.69 -20.32 2.77
C LEU A 197 0.08 -21.17 1.78
N THR A 198 -0.38 -22.41 1.59
CA THR A 198 0.06 -23.29 0.50
C THR A 198 -1.07 -23.44 -0.52
N ILE A 199 -0.80 -23.15 -1.79
CA ILE A 199 -1.75 -23.32 -2.89
C ILE A 199 -1.27 -24.49 -3.75
N ALA A 200 -1.90 -25.65 -3.58
CA ALA A 200 -1.62 -26.83 -4.38
C ALA A 200 -2.47 -26.83 -5.66
N ARG A 201 -1.88 -27.17 -6.79
CA ARG A 201 -2.61 -27.31 -8.05
C ARG A 201 -3.70 -28.39 -7.93
N GLY A 202 -4.94 -28.02 -8.31
CA GLY A 202 -6.07 -28.96 -8.25
C GLY A 202 -6.66 -29.21 -6.84
N SER A 203 -6.21 -28.48 -5.81
CA SER A 203 -6.71 -28.68 -4.42
C SER A 203 -8.13 -28.18 -4.18
N GLY A 204 -8.74 -27.46 -5.13
CA GLY A 204 -10.05 -26.81 -4.89
C GLY A 204 -10.00 -25.59 -3.94
N SER A 205 -8.82 -25.22 -3.43
CA SER A 205 -8.65 -24.07 -2.53
C SER A 205 -8.78 -22.72 -3.23
N TYR A 206 -8.81 -22.69 -4.55
CA TYR A 206 -8.97 -21.50 -5.38
C TYR A 206 -10.04 -21.69 -6.44
N THR A 207 -10.70 -20.62 -6.84
CA THR A 207 -11.73 -20.63 -7.89
C THR A 207 -11.20 -20.27 -9.27
N LYS A 208 -10.18 -19.40 -9.32
CA LYS A 208 -9.53 -18.98 -10.57
C LYS A 208 -8.03 -18.80 -10.33
N HIS A 209 -7.25 -19.04 -11.39
CA HIS A 209 -5.83 -18.72 -11.40
C HIS A 209 -5.42 -18.16 -12.75
N LYS A 210 -4.38 -17.34 -12.74
CA LYS A 210 -3.70 -16.84 -13.94
C LYS A 210 -2.21 -16.77 -13.62
N LEU A 211 -1.41 -17.47 -14.40
CA LEU A 211 0.04 -17.41 -14.35
C LEU A 211 0.51 -16.62 -15.56
N ASN A 212 1.47 -15.73 -15.36
CA ASN A 212 2.09 -14.96 -16.41
C ASN A 212 3.61 -15.02 -16.25
N ALA A 213 4.31 -15.31 -17.34
CA ALA A 213 5.75 -15.24 -17.42
C ALA A 213 6.10 -14.35 -18.62
N GLY A 214 6.67 -13.19 -18.33
CA GLY A 214 7.10 -12.21 -19.33
C GLY A 214 8.63 -12.22 -19.46
N THR A 215 9.13 -12.12 -20.68
CA THR A 215 10.57 -12.03 -20.93
C THR A 215 11.02 -10.63 -21.37
N ALA A 216 10.17 -9.91 -22.06
CA ALA A 216 10.50 -8.60 -22.60
C ALA A 216 10.54 -7.54 -21.48
N GLY A 217 11.74 -6.97 -21.22
CA GLY A 217 11.93 -5.89 -20.27
C GLY A 217 11.77 -6.26 -18.78
N THR A 218 11.60 -7.55 -18.48
CA THR A 218 11.38 -8.03 -17.10
C THR A 218 12.28 -9.18 -16.69
N GLN A 219 13.14 -9.67 -17.60
CA GLN A 219 14.14 -10.72 -17.33
C GLN A 219 15.50 -10.27 -17.82
N TYR A 220 16.21 -9.56 -16.95
CA TYR A 220 17.61 -9.22 -17.21
C TYR A 220 18.52 -10.28 -16.60
N ALA A 221 19.52 -10.70 -17.37
CA ALA A 221 20.53 -11.67 -16.92
C ALA A 221 21.60 -11.00 -16.06
N SER A 222 21.80 -9.70 -16.24
CA SER A 222 22.77 -8.91 -15.46
C SER A 222 22.34 -7.46 -15.35
N CYS A 223 22.90 -6.76 -14.37
CA CYS A 223 22.78 -5.32 -14.23
C CYS A 223 24.15 -4.69 -14.06
N ARG A 224 24.44 -3.67 -14.86
CA ARG A 224 25.64 -2.84 -14.74
C ARG A 224 25.25 -1.47 -14.23
N VAL A 225 25.85 -1.06 -13.12
CA VAL A 225 25.75 0.32 -12.61
C VAL A 225 27.07 0.99 -12.91
N SER A 226 27.04 2.17 -13.52
CA SER A 226 28.21 2.97 -13.84
C SER A 226 28.01 4.43 -13.43
N TYR A 227 29.07 5.07 -12.99
CA TYR A 227 29.13 6.49 -12.67
C TYR A 227 30.51 7.03 -12.95
N THR A 228 30.59 8.12 -13.71
CA THR A 228 31.83 8.87 -13.88
C THR A 228 31.79 10.10 -12.98
N ASP A 229 32.73 10.18 -12.06
CA ASP A 229 32.86 11.32 -11.16
C ASP A 229 33.36 12.54 -11.95
N PRO A 230 32.56 13.63 -12.05
CA PRO A 230 32.95 14.80 -12.81
C PRO A 230 34.19 15.52 -12.26
N GLY A 231 34.45 15.39 -10.95
CA GLY A 231 35.58 16.06 -10.30
C GLY A 231 36.91 15.36 -10.53
N THR A 232 36.91 14.03 -10.62
CA THR A 232 38.13 13.23 -10.75
C THR A 232 38.28 12.54 -12.11
N GLY A 233 37.23 12.52 -12.93
CA GLY A 233 37.17 11.81 -14.20
C GLY A 233 37.20 10.28 -14.04
N LYS A 234 37.17 9.74 -12.82
CA LYS A 234 37.20 8.30 -12.57
C LYS A 234 35.83 7.67 -12.83
N CYS A 235 35.81 6.57 -13.57
CA CYS A 235 34.66 5.72 -13.74
C CYS A 235 34.61 4.69 -12.61
N ILE A 236 33.47 4.64 -11.90
CA ILE A 236 33.15 3.62 -10.91
C ILE A 236 32.05 2.77 -11.52
N GLU A 237 32.30 1.47 -11.65
CA GLU A 237 31.32 0.55 -12.22
C GLU A 237 31.32 -0.79 -11.50
N ALA A 238 30.17 -1.46 -11.54
CA ALA A 238 30.02 -2.84 -11.10
C ALA A 238 28.92 -3.52 -11.92
N THR A 239 29.17 -4.79 -12.24
CA THR A 239 28.17 -5.65 -12.91
C THR A 239 27.84 -6.82 -12.00
N VAL A 240 26.55 -7.09 -11.84
CA VAL A 240 26.00 -8.22 -11.09
C VAL A 240 25.21 -9.10 -12.06
N LYS A 241 25.32 -10.39 -11.93
CA LYS A 241 24.64 -11.41 -12.72
C LYS A 241 23.61 -12.13 -11.84
N VAL A 242 22.54 -12.66 -12.45
CA VAL A 242 21.62 -13.58 -11.76
C VAL A 242 22.32 -14.89 -11.38
N GLU A 243 21.80 -15.60 -10.37
CA GLU A 243 22.42 -16.84 -9.87
C GLU A 243 22.52 -17.94 -10.95
N ASP A 244 21.53 -18.03 -11.82
CA ASP A 244 21.44 -18.99 -12.93
C ASP A 244 22.01 -18.45 -14.25
N TYR A 245 22.92 -17.47 -14.19
CA TYR A 245 23.50 -16.84 -15.36
C TYR A 245 24.22 -17.86 -16.26
N ASN A 246 23.84 -17.90 -17.53
CA ASN A 246 24.42 -18.76 -18.53
C ASN A 246 25.06 -17.95 -19.67
N ASP A 247 26.38 -17.94 -19.74
CA ASP A 247 27.13 -17.21 -20.78
C ASP A 247 26.77 -17.62 -22.22
N LYS A 248 26.29 -18.85 -22.42
CA LYS A 248 25.90 -19.41 -23.74
C LYS A 248 24.44 -19.11 -24.11
N ALA A 249 23.66 -18.49 -23.21
CA ALA A 249 22.27 -18.15 -23.51
C ALA A 249 22.20 -17.04 -24.57
N LYS A 250 21.31 -17.21 -25.56
CA LYS A 250 21.15 -16.25 -26.67
C LYS A 250 20.55 -14.92 -26.22
N ASN A 251 19.92 -14.86 -25.04
CA ASN A 251 19.13 -13.70 -24.51
C ASN A 251 19.67 -13.23 -23.16
N ASN A 252 20.97 -12.93 -23.08
CA ASN A 252 21.58 -12.32 -21.89
C ASN A 252 21.39 -10.79 -21.94
N GLN A 253 20.17 -10.32 -21.68
CA GLN A 253 19.90 -8.88 -21.62
C GLN A 253 20.58 -8.30 -20.37
N GLN A 254 21.33 -7.22 -20.57
CA GLN A 254 21.95 -6.44 -19.50
C GLN A 254 21.17 -5.16 -19.25
N LEU A 255 20.85 -4.91 -17.99
CA LEU A 255 20.29 -3.65 -17.54
C LEU A 255 21.42 -2.65 -17.30
N GLU A 256 21.40 -1.52 -17.99
CA GLU A 256 22.37 -0.44 -17.83
C GLU A 256 21.76 0.68 -17.00
N ILE A 257 22.39 1.03 -15.87
CA ILE A 257 21.96 2.09 -14.96
C ILE A 257 23.10 3.07 -14.72
N THR A 258 22.85 4.34 -14.98
CA THR A 258 23.75 5.41 -14.58
C THR A 258 23.27 6.01 -13.27
N ALA A 259 23.99 5.81 -12.19
CA ALA A 259 23.62 6.32 -10.86
C ALA A 259 24.85 6.77 -10.08
N LYS A 260 24.77 7.90 -9.40
CA LYS A 260 25.86 8.40 -8.56
C LYS A 260 26.18 7.38 -7.46
N VAL A 261 27.45 6.98 -7.41
CA VAL A 261 28.00 6.05 -6.43
C VAL A 261 29.38 6.53 -5.99
N ALA A 262 29.71 6.30 -4.72
CA ALA A 262 31.00 6.70 -4.15
C ALA A 262 32.06 5.56 -4.23
N SER A 263 31.62 4.31 -4.42
CA SER A 263 32.51 3.14 -4.45
C SER A 263 31.98 2.02 -5.32
N VAL A 264 32.88 1.10 -5.72
CA VAL A 264 32.51 -0.13 -6.43
C VAL A 264 31.58 -1.02 -5.60
N ALA A 265 31.76 -1.04 -4.26
CA ALA A 265 30.88 -1.79 -3.36
C ALA A 265 29.43 -1.24 -3.37
N GLU A 266 29.30 0.09 -3.38
CA GLU A 266 27.98 0.74 -3.50
C GLU A 266 27.36 0.48 -4.88
N ALA A 267 28.14 0.58 -5.96
CA ALA A 267 27.70 0.24 -7.30
C ALA A 267 27.18 -1.19 -7.40
N LYS A 268 27.89 -2.15 -6.78
CA LYS A 268 27.47 -3.55 -6.72
C LYS A 268 26.15 -3.72 -5.98
N THR A 269 26.00 -3.12 -4.79
CA THR A 269 24.76 -3.17 -4.00
C THR A 269 23.57 -2.57 -4.77
N LYS A 270 23.79 -1.43 -5.47
CA LYS A 270 22.75 -0.84 -6.32
C LYS A 270 22.40 -1.76 -7.50
N ALA A 271 23.40 -2.35 -8.15
CA ALA A 271 23.16 -3.26 -9.26
C ALA A 271 22.32 -4.48 -8.83
N GLU A 272 22.60 -5.09 -7.68
CA GLU A 272 21.81 -6.18 -7.11
C GLU A 272 20.35 -5.76 -6.89
N LYS A 273 20.14 -4.60 -6.27
CA LYS A 273 18.80 -4.08 -5.99
C LYS A 273 18.01 -3.75 -7.26
N TYR A 274 18.64 -3.11 -8.25
CA TYR A 274 17.99 -2.79 -9.52
C TYR A 274 17.66 -4.06 -10.31
N LEU A 275 18.58 -5.03 -10.38
CA LEU A 275 18.34 -6.30 -11.05
C LEU A 275 17.13 -7.02 -10.45
N ARG A 276 17.07 -7.09 -9.11
CA ARG A 276 15.94 -7.66 -8.40
C ARG A 276 14.63 -6.89 -8.65
N LEU A 277 14.66 -5.56 -8.59
CA LEU A 277 13.49 -4.72 -8.79
C LEU A 277 12.86 -4.92 -10.18
N HIS A 278 13.68 -5.02 -11.22
CA HIS A 278 13.22 -5.24 -12.59
C HIS A 278 12.74 -6.67 -12.83
N ASN A 279 13.41 -7.66 -12.24
CA ASN A 279 13.08 -9.06 -12.46
C ASN A 279 11.94 -9.59 -11.59
N LYS A 280 11.56 -8.91 -10.52
CA LYS A 280 10.51 -9.39 -9.58
C LYS A 280 9.14 -9.64 -10.23
N TYR A 281 8.85 -8.99 -11.35
CA TYR A 281 7.60 -9.17 -12.10
C TYR A 281 7.75 -10.08 -13.33
N ALA A 282 8.90 -10.70 -13.53
CA ALA A 282 9.12 -11.62 -14.64
C ALA A 282 8.14 -12.81 -14.61
N LYS A 283 7.81 -13.26 -13.41
CA LYS A 283 6.81 -14.31 -13.18
C LYS A 283 5.78 -13.79 -12.18
N THR A 284 4.53 -13.75 -12.58
CA THR A 284 3.43 -13.32 -11.71
C THR A 284 2.33 -14.37 -11.69
N ALA A 285 1.68 -14.50 -10.55
CA ALA A 285 0.55 -15.39 -10.34
C ALA A 285 -0.61 -14.62 -9.70
N THR A 286 -1.80 -14.82 -10.23
CA THR A 286 -3.03 -14.29 -9.66
C THR A 286 -3.95 -15.44 -9.32
N PHE A 287 -4.39 -15.50 -8.07
CA PHE A 287 -5.34 -16.50 -7.58
C PHE A 287 -6.57 -15.81 -7.01
N THR A 288 -7.75 -16.37 -7.30
CA THR A 288 -9.00 -16.00 -6.63
C THR A 288 -9.30 -17.05 -5.59
N LEU A 289 -9.31 -16.63 -4.33
CA LEU A 289 -9.48 -17.49 -3.16
C LEU A 289 -10.70 -17.02 -2.35
N PRO A 290 -11.33 -17.88 -1.56
CA PRO A 290 -12.23 -17.43 -0.51
C PRO A 290 -11.52 -16.45 0.43
N GLY A 291 -12.24 -15.45 0.95
CA GLY A 291 -11.68 -14.44 1.83
C GLY A 291 -10.90 -15.08 3.00
N ASN A 292 -9.67 -14.66 3.21
CA ASN A 292 -8.83 -15.16 4.31
C ASN A 292 -8.10 -14.00 5.00
N PRO A 293 -8.42 -13.71 6.26
CA PRO A 293 -7.79 -12.63 7.04
C PRO A 293 -6.28 -12.79 7.24
N ASP A 294 -5.73 -13.99 7.07
CA ASP A 294 -4.29 -14.24 7.19
C ASP A 294 -3.51 -13.71 5.96
N ILE A 295 -4.21 -13.42 4.85
CA ILE A 295 -3.60 -12.95 3.59
C ILE A 295 -3.63 -11.42 3.56
N VAL A 296 -2.51 -10.84 3.88
CA VAL A 296 -2.29 -9.38 3.81
C VAL A 296 -1.14 -9.07 2.84
N ALA A 297 -1.04 -7.82 2.40
CA ALA A 297 0.06 -7.41 1.54
C ALA A 297 1.42 -7.64 2.22
N GLY A 298 2.35 -8.30 1.53
CA GLY A 298 3.69 -8.61 2.01
C GLY A 298 3.87 -10.00 2.63
N VAL A 299 2.83 -10.83 2.71
CA VAL A 299 2.97 -12.24 3.13
C VAL A 299 3.41 -13.12 1.96
N THR A 300 4.02 -14.24 2.27
CA THR A 300 4.45 -15.25 1.30
C THR A 300 3.44 -16.40 1.20
N ALA A 301 3.31 -16.96 0.01
CA ALA A 301 2.52 -18.17 -0.25
C ALA A 301 3.38 -19.20 -0.98
N MET A 302 3.19 -20.47 -0.62
CA MET A 302 3.85 -21.59 -1.28
C MET A 302 2.96 -22.11 -2.43
N LEU A 303 3.54 -22.24 -3.61
CA LEU A 303 2.89 -22.86 -4.76
C LEU A 303 3.44 -24.28 -4.95
N THR A 304 2.57 -25.28 -5.02
CA THR A 304 2.97 -26.67 -5.22
C THR A 304 2.26 -27.31 -6.40
N GLY A 305 3.00 -28.07 -7.23
CA GLY A 305 2.46 -28.75 -8.42
C GLY A 305 2.14 -27.85 -9.62
N TRP A 306 2.74 -26.67 -9.69
CA TRP A 306 2.52 -25.68 -10.76
C TRP A 306 3.63 -25.71 -11.80
#